data_772d73ca49443bcb2a141d2649bf0280
#
_entry.id   772d73ca49443bcb2a141d2649bf0280
#
_cell.length_a   1.000
_cell.length_b   1.000
_cell.length_c   1.000
_cell.angle_alpha   90.00
_cell.angle_beta   90.00
_cell.angle_gamma   90.00
#
_symmetry.space_group_name_H-M   'P 1'
#
loop_
_entity.id
_entity.type
_entity.pdbx_description
1 polymer ?
#
loop_
_entity_poly.entity_id
_entity_poly.type
_entity_poly.pdbx_seq_one_letter_code
_entity_poly.pdbx_strand_id
1 'polypeptide(L)'
;MNRFGVEVSLQHAPKLDPGYIPLYKFNQAFLKDAKQPLGLAVERSCGEMAVCETFIHGTPEMRDADHYYVNRLIKTILWMKGGFRIYVRGSEDIRAYLSEAYSAGGCQEFDWDYMANVFEHPFEVVSCDKLPEAKDSPKAIGRHLDGCRIGFDAGGSDRKVSAVIDGESVFSEEVVWFPKTNSDPDYHYDGIVAALKSAAEHMPRVDAVGVSSAG
;
A
#
# COMPACT_ATOMS: atom_id res chain seq x y z
N MET A 1 0.06 17.03 24.46
CA MET A 1 -1.07 17.21 23.53
C MET A 1 -2.05 16.07 23.74
N ASN A 2 -3.35 16.34 23.76
CA ASN A 2 -4.37 15.31 23.95
C ASN A 2 -5.10 15.02 22.64
N ARG A 3 -5.32 13.73 22.31
CA ARG A 3 -6.18 13.28 21.22
C ARG A 3 -6.98 12.07 21.70
N PHE A 4 -8.29 12.19 21.71
CA PHE A 4 -9.21 11.13 22.15
C PHE A 4 -8.89 10.58 23.57
N GLY A 5 -8.48 11.43 24.51
CA GLY A 5 -8.09 11.01 25.86
C GLY A 5 -6.65 10.53 26.01
N VAL A 6 -5.92 10.34 24.91
CA VAL A 6 -4.50 9.91 24.94
C VAL A 6 -3.58 11.13 25.04
N GLU A 7 -2.80 11.20 26.10
CA GLU A 7 -1.79 12.25 26.31
C GLU A 7 -0.50 11.92 25.58
N VAL A 8 -0.08 12.81 24.65
CA VAL A 8 1.15 12.64 23.87
C VAL A 8 2.13 13.76 24.19
N SER A 9 3.33 13.40 24.61
CA SER A 9 4.44 14.35 24.83
C SER A 9 5.29 14.46 23.57
N LEU A 10 5.47 15.70 23.09
CA LEU A 10 6.34 16.02 21.96
C LEU A 10 7.52 16.89 22.44
N GLN A 11 8.72 16.58 21.97
CA GLN A 11 9.92 17.40 22.28
C GLN A 11 9.87 18.77 21.58
N HIS A 12 9.27 18.81 20.39
CA HIS A 12 9.10 20.03 19.59
C HIS A 12 7.65 20.16 19.18
N ALA A 13 7.01 21.26 19.55
CA ALA A 13 5.66 21.55 19.09
C ALA A 13 5.67 21.92 17.59
N PRO A 14 4.80 21.32 16.76
CA PRO A 14 4.68 21.70 15.36
C PRO A 14 4.20 23.15 15.22
N LYS A 15 4.93 23.97 14.47
CA LYS A 15 4.58 25.40 14.32
C LYS A 15 3.57 25.63 13.21
N LEU A 16 3.62 24.86 12.12
CA LEU A 16 2.75 25.00 10.96
C LEU A 16 1.40 24.30 11.15
N ASP A 17 1.37 23.21 11.90
CA ASP A 17 0.16 22.49 12.31
C ASP A 17 0.22 22.18 13.81
N PRO A 18 -0.24 23.12 14.66
CA PRO A 18 -0.20 22.93 16.12
C PRO A 18 -0.98 21.71 16.63
N GLY A 19 -1.91 21.20 15.85
CA GLY A 19 -2.70 19.98 16.15
C GLY A 19 -2.03 18.68 15.73
N TYR A 20 -0.92 18.73 15.01
CA TYR A 20 -0.26 17.55 14.47
C TYR A 20 0.40 16.71 15.58
N ILE A 21 0.02 15.44 15.61
CA ILE A 21 0.63 14.41 16.45
C ILE A 21 1.17 13.32 15.53
N PRO A 22 2.50 13.06 15.51
CA PRO A 22 3.06 11.94 14.77
C PRO A 22 2.40 10.63 15.18
N LEU A 23 1.93 9.84 14.22
CA LEU A 23 1.20 8.60 14.49
C LEU A 23 1.99 7.64 15.39
N TYR A 24 3.29 7.54 15.17
CA TYR A 24 4.18 6.74 16.03
C TYR A 24 4.12 7.17 17.51
N LYS A 25 4.12 8.48 17.79
CA LYS A 25 4.03 9.01 19.16
C LYS A 25 2.67 8.78 19.78
N PHE A 26 1.60 8.91 18.99
CA PHE A 26 0.26 8.54 19.44
C PHE A 26 0.20 7.05 19.78
N ASN A 27 0.65 6.18 18.88
CA ASN A 27 0.63 4.73 19.08
C ASN A 27 1.43 4.31 20.32
N GLN A 28 2.61 4.89 20.56
CA GLN A 28 3.39 4.64 21.78
C GLN A 28 2.64 5.01 23.06
N ALA A 29 1.99 6.19 23.07
CA ALA A 29 1.23 6.64 24.23
C ALA A 29 -0.03 5.80 24.44
N PHE A 30 -0.77 5.51 23.37
CA PHE A 30 -1.98 4.68 23.38
C PHE A 30 -1.71 3.27 23.93
N LEU A 31 -0.68 2.60 23.42
CA LEU A 31 -0.38 1.21 23.78
C LEU A 31 0.16 1.05 25.21
N LYS A 32 0.59 2.13 25.85
CA LYS A 32 1.13 2.07 27.22
C LYS A 32 0.11 1.52 28.23
N ASP A 33 -1.17 1.89 28.06
CA ASP A 33 -2.23 1.54 28.99
C ASP A 33 -3.32 0.63 28.37
N ALA A 34 -3.22 0.33 27.06
CA ALA A 34 -4.08 -0.62 26.36
C ALA A 34 -3.79 -2.07 26.83
N LYS A 35 -4.83 -2.83 27.22
CA LYS A 35 -4.67 -4.17 27.81
C LYS A 35 -5.57 -5.22 27.19
N GLN A 36 -6.64 -4.84 26.49
CA GLN A 36 -7.52 -5.81 25.83
C GLN A 36 -6.86 -6.32 24.55
N PRO A 37 -6.57 -7.62 24.42
CA PRO A 37 -5.97 -8.17 23.21
C PRO A 37 -6.89 -7.98 22.00
N LEU A 38 -6.32 -7.56 20.89
CA LEU A 38 -6.97 -7.44 19.59
C LEU A 38 -6.13 -8.14 18.53
N GLY A 39 -6.76 -9.00 17.77
CA GLY A 39 -6.16 -9.62 16.60
C GLY A 39 -6.77 -9.10 15.32
N LEU A 40 -5.92 -8.76 14.36
CA LEU A 40 -6.30 -8.29 13.03
C LEU A 40 -5.58 -9.12 11.97
N ALA A 41 -6.27 -9.47 10.89
CA ALA A 41 -5.61 -10.03 9.73
C ALA A 41 -6.24 -9.44 8.46
N VAL A 42 -5.43 -9.34 7.41
CA VAL A 42 -5.87 -8.84 6.09
C VAL A 42 -5.52 -9.88 5.04
N GLU A 43 -6.54 -10.36 4.34
CA GLU A 43 -6.42 -11.34 3.26
C GLU A 43 -6.17 -10.65 1.93
N ARG A 44 -5.21 -11.21 1.17
CA ARG A 44 -4.82 -10.81 -0.18
C ARG A 44 -5.03 -11.95 -1.17
N SER A 45 -4.73 -11.71 -2.43
CA SER A 45 -4.74 -12.72 -3.48
C SER A 45 -3.88 -13.94 -3.11
N CYS A 46 -4.23 -15.12 -3.65
CA CYS A 46 -3.54 -16.38 -3.42
C CYS A 46 -3.55 -16.85 -1.96
N GLY A 47 -4.50 -16.37 -1.15
CA GLY A 47 -4.61 -16.69 0.26
C GLY A 47 -3.41 -16.21 1.10
N GLU A 48 -2.72 -15.19 0.64
CA GLU A 48 -1.71 -14.50 1.46
C GLU A 48 -2.39 -13.72 2.57
N MET A 49 -1.74 -13.64 3.73
CA MET A 49 -2.34 -13.13 4.95
C MET A 49 -1.37 -12.27 5.73
N ALA A 50 -1.69 -10.99 5.89
CA ALA A 50 -0.98 -10.11 6.81
C ALA A 50 -1.66 -10.17 8.18
N VAL A 51 -0.94 -10.56 9.23
CA VAL A 51 -1.47 -10.70 10.59
C VAL A 51 -0.81 -9.69 11.52
N CYS A 52 -1.61 -9.07 12.37
CA CYS A 52 -1.16 -8.13 13.39
C CYS A 52 -1.90 -8.41 14.70
N GLU A 53 -1.17 -8.70 15.76
CA GLU A 53 -1.70 -8.78 17.12
C GLU A 53 -1.30 -7.53 17.89
N THR A 54 -2.26 -6.93 18.57
CA THR A 54 -2.10 -5.67 19.29
C THR A 54 -3.03 -5.60 20.50
N PHE A 55 -3.15 -4.42 21.11
CA PHE A 55 -4.03 -4.18 22.24
C PHE A 55 -4.86 -2.92 22.02
N ILE A 56 -6.05 -2.89 22.61
CA ILE A 56 -6.93 -1.74 22.73
C ILE A 56 -7.29 -1.51 24.19
N HIS A 57 -7.94 -0.39 24.50
CA HIS A 57 -8.44 -0.14 25.86
C HIS A 57 -9.75 -0.89 26.14
N GLY A 58 -10.64 -0.93 25.16
CA GLY A 58 -11.90 -1.67 25.23
C GLY A 58 -12.91 -1.07 26.22
N THR A 59 -12.76 0.22 26.58
CA THR A 59 -13.69 0.91 27.47
C THR A 59 -14.47 2.00 26.73
N PRO A 60 -15.69 2.35 27.18
CA PRO A 60 -16.49 3.39 26.52
C PRO A 60 -15.76 4.74 26.40
N GLU A 61 -14.98 5.11 27.42
CA GLU A 61 -14.27 6.39 27.50
C GLU A 61 -13.13 6.48 26.47
N MET A 62 -12.55 5.33 26.09
CA MET A 62 -11.44 5.24 25.15
C MET A 62 -11.87 4.76 23.76
N ARG A 63 -13.17 4.62 23.52
CA ARG A 63 -13.72 4.09 22.26
C ARG A 63 -13.20 4.84 21.03
N ASP A 64 -13.20 6.17 21.07
CA ASP A 64 -12.72 6.99 19.94
C ASP A 64 -11.22 6.82 19.71
N ALA A 65 -10.44 6.65 20.78
CA ALA A 65 -9.01 6.34 20.67
C ALA A 65 -8.77 4.95 20.09
N ASP A 66 -9.54 3.94 20.51
CA ASP A 66 -9.47 2.57 19.97
C ASP A 66 -9.83 2.56 18.48
N HIS A 67 -10.90 3.22 18.08
CA HIS A 67 -11.34 3.36 16.69
C HIS A 67 -10.28 4.07 15.85
N TYR A 68 -9.74 5.19 16.34
CA TYR A 68 -8.69 5.93 15.63
C TYR A 68 -7.43 5.08 15.45
N TYR A 69 -6.95 4.44 16.52
CA TYR A 69 -5.77 3.58 16.48
C TYR A 69 -5.93 2.44 15.47
N VAL A 70 -7.01 1.69 15.56
CA VAL A 70 -7.26 0.52 14.70
C VAL A 70 -7.48 0.93 13.25
N ASN A 71 -8.22 2.01 13.00
CA ASN A 71 -8.40 2.53 11.64
C ASN A 71 -7.07 2.88 10.99
N ARG A 72 -6.19 3.61 11.69
CA ARG A 72 -4.86 3.95 11.17
C ARG A 72 -3.98 2.73 10.95
N LEU A 73 -4.08 1.73 11.81
CA LEU A 73 -3.34 0.47 11.67
C LEU A 73 -3.81 -0.32 10.44
N ILE A 74 -5.11 -0.53 10.28
CA ILE A 74 -5.69 -1.22 9.12
C ILE A 74 -5.36 -0.47 7.83
N LYS A 75 -5.55 0.86 7.79
CA LYS A 75 -5.18 1.66 6.62
C LYS A 75 -3.71 1.49 6.25
N THR A 76 -2.82 1.46 7.24
CA THR A 76 -1.39 1.22 7.00
C THR A 76 -1.15 -0.17 6.41
N ILE A 77 -1.78 -1.22 6.93
CA ILE A 77 -1.64 -2.58 6.40
C ILE A 77 -2.16 -2.66 4.96
N LEU A 78 -3.33 -2.11 4.69
CA LEU A 78 -3.93 -2.11 3.34
C LEU A 78 -3.05 -1.39 2.31
N TRP A 79 -2.45 -0.24 2.67
CA TRP A 79 -1.60 0.49 1.73
C TRP A 79 -0.17 -0.04 1.62
N MET A 80 0.29 -0.83 2.58
CA MET A 80 1.59 -1.50 2.52
C MET A 80 1.53 -2.87 1.85
N LYS A 81 0.43 -3.60 2.07
CA LYS A 81 0.31 -5.02 1.69
C LYS A 81 -0.82 -5.26 0.69
N GLY A 82 -1.84 -4.42 0.67
CA GLY A 82 -3.09 -4.64 -0.04
C GLY A 82 -4.01 -5.60 0.71
N GLY A 83 -5.22 -5.80 0.18
CA GLY A 83 -6.16 -6.80 0.66
C GLY A 83 -7.62 -6.39 0.50
N PHE A 84 -8.51 -7.37 0.59
CA PHE A 84 -9.94 -7.22 0.37
C PHE A 84 -10.81 -7.78 1.52
N ARG A 85 -10.21 -8.45 2.51
CA ARG A 85 -10.96 -8.94 3.67
C ARG A 85 -10.18 -8.72 4.96
N ILE A 86 -10.84 -8.11 5.93
CA ILE A 86 -10.30 -7.86 7.26
C ILE A 86 -10.94 -8.85 8.24
N TYR A 87 -10.11 -9.59 8.95
CA TYR A 87 -10.51 -10.44 10.08
C TYR A 87 -10.26 -9.71 11.38
N VAL A 88 -11.25 -9.74 12.28
CA VAL A 88 -11.17 -9.11 13.61
C VAL A 88 -11.43 -10.16 14.68
N ARG A 89 -10.51 -10.29 15.64
CA ARG A 89 -10.62 -11.14 16.82
C ARG A 89 -10.55 -10.31 18.08
N GLY A 90 -11.47 -10.52 19.01
CA GLY A 90 -11.39 -9.98 20.36
C GLY A 90 -12.18 -8.69 20.61
N SER A 91 -12.84 -8.11 19.59
CA SER A 91 -13.72 -6.96 19.78
C SER A 91 -14.77 -6.84 18.69
N GLU A 92 -16.03 -7.01 19.09
CA GLU A 92 -17.18 -6.81 18.20
C GLU A 92 -17.40 -5.31 17.88
N ASP A 93 -17.10 -4.43 18.83
CA ASP A 93 -17.16 -2.97 18.61
C ASP A 93 -16.21 -2.52 17.50
N ILE A 94 -14.97 -3.01 17.51
CA ILE A 94 -13.99 -2.75 16.45
C ILE A 94 -14.46 -3.33 15.11
N ARG A 95 -14.98 -4.56 15.10
CA ARG A 95 -15.49 -5.16 13.88
C ARG A 95 -16.62 -4.33 13.27
N ALA A 96 -17.60 -3.94 14.11
CA ALA A 96 -18.74 -3.13 13.67
C ALA A 96 -18.28 -1.77 13.14
N TYR A 97 -17.38 -1.10 13.85
CA TYR A 97 -16.79 0.17 13.42
C TYR A 97 -16.06 0.04 12.07
N LEU A 98 -15.22 -0.98 11.90
CA LEU A 98 -14.50 -1.17 10.63
C LEU A 98 -15.48 -1.52 9.50
N SER A 99 -16.53 -2.29 9.74
CA SER A 99 -17.56 -2.57 8.73
C SER A 99 -18.29 -1.32 8.27
N GLU A 100 -18.56 -0.38 9.17
CA GLU A 100 -19.14 0.91 8.82
C GLU A 100 -18.13 1.81 8.10
N ALA A 101 -16.89 1.90 8.61
CA ALA A 101 -15.85 2.75 8.04
C ALA A 101 -15.50 2.34 6.59
N TYR A 102 -15.38 1.03 6.34
CA TYR A 102 -15.06 0.45 5.02
C TYR A 102 -16.34 -0.03 4.31
N SER A 103 -17.20 0.90 3.99
CA SER A 103 -18.45 0.69 3.23
C SER A 103 -18.79 1.92 2.40
N ALA A 104 -19.83 1.82 1.56
CA ALA A 104 -20.37 2.96 0.82
C ALA A 104 -20.86 4.05 1.81
N GLY A 105 -20.36 5.28 1.66
CA GLY A 105 -20.62 6.41 2.56
C GLY A 105 -19.82 6.39 3.87
N GLY A 106 -18.99 5.38 4.12
CA GLY A 106 -18.10 5.29 5.28
C GLY A 106 -16.87 6.19 5.16
N CYS A 107 -16.19 6.45 6.30
CA CYS A 107 -15.04 7.36 6.31
C CYS A 107 -13.80 6.81 5.57
N GLN A 108 -13.79 5.54 5.19
CA GLN A 108 -12.79 4.86 4.38
C GLN A 108 -13.39 4.30 3.07
N GLU A 109 -14.44 4.93 2.54
CA GLU A 109 -15.12 4.52 1.31
C GLU A 109 -14.16 4.41 0.13
N PHE A 110 -13.22 5.36 -0.02
CA PHE A 110 -12.21 5.31 -1.06
C PHE A 110 -11.34 4.04 -0.97
N ASP A 111 -10.85 3.72 0.22
CA ASP A 111 -10.00 2.53 0.42
C ASP A 111 -10.79 1.24 0.19
N TRP A 112 -12.05 1.21 0.62
CA TRP A 112 -12.98 0.11 0.42
C TRP A 112 -13.22 -0.17 -1.07
N ASP A 113 -13.60 0.84 -1.85
CA ASP A 113 -13.88 0.71 -3.29
C ASP A 113 -12.60 0.40 -4.07
N TYR A 114 -11.51 1.13 -3.78
CA TYR A 114 -10.23 0.94 -4.45
C TYR A 114 -9.68 -0.48 -4.26
N MET A 115 -9.66 -0.99 -3.03
CA MET A 115 -9.17 -2.33 -2.74
C MET A 115 -10.07 -3.42 -3.36
N ALA A 116 -11.40 -3.25 -3.32
CA ALA A 116 -12.31 -4.17 -3.98
C ALA A 116 -12.05 -4.27 -5.49
N ASN A 117 -11.83 -3.13 -6.15
CA ASN A 117 -11.54 -3.08 -7.58
C ASN A 117 -10.15 -3.65 -7.92
N VAL A 118 -9.12 -3.32 -7.15
CA VAL A 118 -7.75 -3.81 -7.39
C VAL A 118 -7.65 -5.33 -7.24
N PHE A 119 -8.33 -5.88 -6.22
CA PHE A 119 -8.28 -7.33 -5.95
C PHE A 119 -9.38 -8.12 -6.67
N GLU A 120 -10.32 -7.44 -7.36
CA GLU A 120 -11.47 -8.05 -8.04
C GLU A 120 -12.32 -8.94 -7.10
N HIS A 121 -12.43 -8.50 -5.83
CA HIS A 121 -13.18 -9.18 -4.78
C HIS A 121 -14.01 -8.18 -3.97
N PRO A 122 -15.21 -8.56 -3.49
CA PRO A 122 -15.93 -7.76 -2.51
C PRO A 122 -15.06 -7.50 -1.27
N PHE A 123 -15.06 -6.28 -0.79
CA PHE A 123 -14.36 -5.94 0.44
C PHE A 123 -15.23 -6.30 1.66
N GLU A 124 -14.68 -7.04 2.61
CA GLU A 124 -15.42 -7.57 3.75
C GLU A 124 -14.69 -7.35 5.07
N VAL A 125 -15.46 -7.16 6.14
CA VAL A 125 -14.96 -7.15 7.52
C VAL A 125 -15.68 -8.23 8.31
N VAL A 126 -14.95 -9.23 8.79
CA VAL A 126 -15.53 -10.42 9.45
C VAL A 126 -14.93 -10.64 10.84
N SER A 127 -15.74 -11.17 11.76
CA SER A 127 -15.25 -11.66 13.04
C SER A 127 -14.66 -13.07 12.89
N CYS A 128 -13.71 -13.41 13.77
CA CYS A 128 -13.14 -14.75 13.83
C CYS A 128 -12.76 -15.12 15.29
N ASP A 129 -12.89 -16.39 15.65
CA ASP A 129 -12.44 -16.88 16.95
C ASP A 129 -10.93 -17.12 16.99
N LYS A 130 -10.36 -17.50 15.83
CA LYS A 130 -8.94 -17.71 15.62
C LYS A 130 -8.48 -16.94 14.37
N LEU A 131 -7.40 -16.18 14.51
CA LEU A 131 -6.80 -15.52 13.33
C LEU A 131 -6.28 -16.57 12.35
N PRO A 132 -6.41 -16.28 11.04
CA PRO A 132 -5.67 -17.04 10.04
C PRO A 132 -4.16 -17.00 10.30
N GLU A 133 -3.45 -18.01 9.83
CA GLU A 133 -1.99 -18.01 9.93
C GLU A 133 -1.39 -16.98 8.95
N ALA A 134 -0.35 -16.27 9.42
CA ALA A 134 0.38 -15.35 8.56
C ALA A 134 1.00 -16.13 7.39
N LYS A 135 0.77 -15.64 6.17
CA LYS A 135 1.32 -16.22 4.96
C LYS A 135 1.81 -15.09 4.04
N ASP A 136 3.10 -15.11 3.76
CA ASP A 136 3.73 -14.21 2.79
C ASP A 136 4.67 -15.08 1.95
N SER A 137 4.55 -14.99 0.63
CA SER A 137 5.32 -15.80 -0.30
C SER A 137 6.14 -14.90 -1.23
N PRO A 138 7.12 -14.16 -0.69
CA PRO A 138 7.94 -13.26 -1.48
C PRO A 138 8.75 -14.06 -2.52
N LYS A 139 8.73 -13.60 -3.77
CA LYS A 139 9.58 -14.11 -4.82
C LYS A 139 10.72 -13.12 -5.06
N ALA A 140 11.94 -13.61 -5.05
CA ALA A 140 13.09 -12.82 -5.49
C ALA A 140 13.00 -12.66 -7.01
N ILE A 141 12.64 -11.47 -7.49
CA ILE A 141 12.49 -11.14 -8.91
C ILE A 141 13.55 -10.15 -9.42
N GLY A 142 14.41 -9.68 -8.53
CA GLY A 142 15.48 -8.74 -8.85
C GLY A 142 16.85 -9.40 -9.06
N ARG A 143 17.83 -8.58 -9.44
CA ARG A 143 19.26 -8.96 -9.57
C ARG A 143 19.61 -9.91 -10.71
N HIS A 144 18.73 -10.11 -11.67
CA HIS A 144 19.03 -10.84 -12.90
C HIS A 144 19.60 -9.84 -13.93
N LEU A 145 20.87 -9.44 -13.75
CA LEU A 145 21.53 -8.44 -14.60
C LEU A 145 22.38 -9.04 -15.70
N ASP A 146 22.45 -10.37 -15.76
CA ASP A 146 23.15 -11.12 -16.81
C ASP A 146 22.43 -11.01 -18.16
N GLY A 147 23.18 -10.98 -19.25
CA GLY A 147 22.67 -10.88 -20.62
C GLY A 147 22.21 -9.47 -21.02
N CYS A 148 21.37 -9.39 -22.05
CA CYS A 148 20.91 -8.15 -22.66
C CYS A 148 19.49 -7.81 -22.20
N ARG A 149 19.31 -6.73 -21.48
CA ARG A 149 18.05 -6.36 -20.82
C ARG A 149 17.67 -4.93 -21.15
N ILE A 150 16.37 -4.72 -21.36
CA ILE A 150 15.80 -3.38 -21.49
C ILE A 150 15.06 -3.03 -20.21
N GLY A 151 15.36 -1.87 -19.63
CA GLY A 151 14.54 -1.22 -18.60
C GLY A 151 13.70 -0.12 -19.26
N PHE A 152 12.38 -0.14 -19.03
CA PHE A 152 11.47 0.87 -19.54
C PHE A 152 10.62 1.42 -18.39
N ASP A 153 10.59 2.75 -18.28
CA ASP A 153 9.77 3.48 -17.31
C ASP A 153 8.72 4.31 -18.05
N ALA A 154 7.46 3.91 -17.90
CA ALA A 154 6.29 4.63 -18.41
C ALA A 154 5.83 5.68 -17.42
N GLY A 155 6.54 6.82 -17.38
CA GLY A 155 6.22 7.95 -16.51
C GLY A 155 5.00 8.74 -16.98
N GLY A 156 4.49 9.63 -16.13
CA GLY A 156 3.31 10.45 -16.43
C GLY A 156 3.58 11.70 -17.27
N SER A 157 4.84 12.09 -17.46
CA SER A 157 5.28 13.27 -18.23
C SER A 157 6.41 12.96 -19.20
N ASP A 158 7.15 11.91 -18.93
CA ASP A 158 8.24 11.42 -19.75
C ASP A 158 8.26 9.88 -19.73
N ARG A 159 8.87 9.28 -20.73
CA ARG A 159 9.19 7.87 -20.77
C ARG A 159 10.72 7.72 -20.82
N LYS A 160 11.23 6.77 -20.06
CA LYS A 160 12.66 6.49 -20.02
C LYS A 160 12.93 5.05 -20.45
N VAL A 161 14.01 4.85 -21.18
CA VAL A 161 14.44 3.51 -21.59
C VAL A 161 15.94 3.38 -21.41
N SER A 162 16.40 2.20 -21.03
CA SER A 162 17.83 1.88 -20.94
C SER A 162 18.11 0.51 -21.54
N ALA A 163 19.24 0.39 -22.22
CA ALA A 163 19.84 -0.87 -22.65
C ALA A 163 20.96 -1.25 -21.68
N VAL A 164 20.89 -2.47 -21.14
CA VAL A 164 21.84 -2.99 -20.15
C VAL A 164 22.42 -4.30 -20.67
N ILE A 165 23.76 -4.43 -20.71
CA ILE A 165 24.45 -5.66 -21.06
C ILE A 165 25.28 -6.09 -19.85
N ASP A 166 25.01 -7.28 -19.31
CA ASP A 166 25.73 -7.87 -18.16
C ASP A 166 25.84 -6.91 -16.96
N GLY A 167 24.78 -6.11 -16.73
CA GLY A 167 24.69 -5.18 -15.61
C GLY A 167 25.22 -3.78 -15.89
N GLU A 168 25.83 -3.52 -17.07
CA GLU A 168 26.30 -2.21 -17.46
C GLU A 168 25.30 -1.52 -18.40
N SER A 169 24.94 -0.27 -18.12
CA SER A 169 24.10 0.53 -19.00
C SER A 169 24.90 1.00 -20.21
N VAL A 170 24.54 0.55 -21.41
CA VAL A 170 25.18 0.91 -22.68
C VAL A 170 24.43 2.00 -23.42
N PHE A 171 23.16 2.24 -23.09
CA PHE A 171 22.34 3.29 -23.67
C PHE A 171 21.24 3.71 -22.67
N SER A 172 20.86 4.98 -22.70
CA SER A 172 19.72 5.50 -21.98
C SER A 172 19.12 6.70 -22.70
N GLU A 173 17.81 6.75 -22.80
CA GLU A 173 17.07 7.83 -23.44
C GLU A 173 15.86 8.24 -22.58
N GLU A 174 15.57 9.54 -22.57
CA GLU A 174 14.35 10.12 -21.96
C GLU A 174 13.63 10.93 -23.04
N VAL A 175 12.34 10.66 -23.20
CA VAL A 175 11.48 11.35 -24.18
C VAL A 175 10.22 11.86 -23.47
N VAL A 176 9.96 13.15 -23.62
CA VAL A 176 8.71 13.75 -23.14
C VAL A 176 7.51 13.15 -23.89
N TRP A 177 6.47 12.76 -23.17
CA TRP A 177 5.21 12.30 -23.72
C TRP A 177 4.04 12.76 -22.83
N PHE A 178 2.81 12.59 -23.32
CA PHE A 178 1.62 13.12 -22.66
C PHE A 178 0.53 12.04 -22.46
N PRO A 179 0.80 10.95 -21.73
CA PRO A 179 -0.14 9.83 -21.59
C PRO A 179 -1.43 10.23 -20.87
N LYS A 180 -1.35 11.17 -19.91
CA LYS A 180 -2.51 11.60 -19.11
C LYS A 180 -3.54 12.42 -19.91
N THR A 181 -3.13 13.04 -21.00
CA THR A 181 -3.99 13.92 -21.83
C THR A 181 -4.33 13.28 -23.17
N ASN A 182 -3.85 12.07 -23.43
CA ASN A 182 -4.13 11.35 -24.67
C ASN A 182 -4.85 10.04 -24.36
N SER A 183 -6.10 9.91 -24.84
CA SER A 183 -6.94 8.73 -24.65
C SER A 183 -6.80 7.69 -25.76
N ASP A 184 -6.00 7.98 -26.81
CA ASP A 184 -5.76 7.07 -27.91
C ASP A 184 -4.78 5.97 -27.48
N PRO A 185 -5.17 4.69 -27.45
CA PRO A 185 -4.28 3.60 -27.07
C PRO A 185 -3.10 3.44 -28.04
N ASP A 186 -3.26 3.78 -29.31
CA ASP A 186 -2.18 3.68 -30.31
C ASP A 186 -1.04 4.66 -29.98
N TYR A 187 -1.35 5.84 -29.47
CA TYR A 187 -0.35 6.78 -28.99
C TYR A 187 0.57 6.16 -27.91
N HIS A 188 -0.02 5.45 -26.96
CA HIS A 188 0.73 4.77 -25.89
C HIS A 188 1.54 3.61 -26.44
N TYR A 189 0.93 2.79 -27.27
CA TYR A 189 1.57 1.64 -27.92
C TYR A 189 2.77 2.06 -28.76
N ASP A 190 2.61 3.03 -29.64
CA ASP A 190 3.67 3.53 -30.51
C ASP A 190 4.83 4.14 -29.69
N GLY A 191 4.51 4.87 -28.63
CA GLY A 191 5.49 5.41 -27.69
C GLY A 191 6.32 4.34 -27.00
N ILE A 192 5.68 3.27 -26.53
CA ILE A 192 6.36 2.13 -25.90
C ILE A 192 7.23 1.39 -26.92
N VAL A 193 6.68 1.07 -28.08
CA VAL A 193 7.41 0.35 -29.15
C VAL A 193 8.62 1.15 -29.63
N ALA A 194 8.48 2.46 -29.80
CA ALA A 194 9.60 3.32 -30.22
C ALA A 194 10.73 3.28 -29.17
N ALA A 195 10.42 3.40 -27.89
CA ALA A 195 11.42 3.33 -26.82
C ALA A 195 12.13 1.96 -26.77
N LEU A 196 11.38 0.88 -26.85
CA LEU A 196 11.96 -0.47 -26.83
C LEU A 196 12.86 -0.72 -28.05
N LYS A 197 12.49 -0.26 -29.25
CA LYS A 197 13.31 -0.35 -30.46
C LYS A 197 14.58 0.46 -30.34
N SER A 198 14.50 1.72 -29.86
CA SER A 198 15.66 2.58 -29.63
C SER A 198 16.70 1.90 -28.73
N ALA A 199 16.26 1.31 -27.61
CA ALA A 199 17.19 0.58 -26.73
C ALA A 199 17.74 -0.70 -27.37
N ALA A 200 16.92 -1.45 -28.12
CA ALA A 200 17.33 -2.70 -28.78
C ALA A 200 18.42 -2.51 -29.83
N GLU A 201 18.50 -1.35 -30.48
CA GLU A 201 19.54 -1.03 -31.46
C GLU A 201 20.97 -1.01 -30.86
N HIS A 202 21.07 -0.88 -29.53
CA HIS A 202 22.34 -0.81 -28.81
C HIS A 202 22.79 -2.16 -28.23
N MET A 203 22.12 -3.27 -28.58
CA MET A 203 22.46 -4.60 -28.07
C MET A 203 22.26 -5.68 -29.13
N PRO A 204 23.02 -6.79 -29.05
CA PRO A 204 22.98 -7.85 -30.08
C PRO A 204 21.66 -8.66 -30.05
N ARG A 205 20.96 -8.66 -28.94
CA ARG A 205 19.66 -9.33 -28.70
C ARG A 205 18.96 -8.73 -27.47
N VAL A 206 17.74 -9.10 -27.24
CA VAL A 206 16.99 -8.75 -26.02
C VAL A 206 16.58 -10.04 -25.31
N ASP A 207 17.09 -10.27 -24.11
CA ASP A 207 16.79 -11.46 -23.31
C ASP A 207 15.57 -11.24 -22.40
N ALA A 208 15.39 -9.99 -21.90
CA ALA A 208 14.24 -9.62 -21.09
C ALA A 208 13.97 -8.11 -21.15
N VAL A 209 12.73 -7.75 -20.87
CA VAL A 209 12.28 -6.37 -20.68
C VAL A 209 11.64 -6.23 -19.30
N GLY A 210 12.12 -5.26 -18.52
CA GLY A 210 11.51 -4.84 -17.27
C GLY A 210 10.76 -3.53 -17.48
N VAL A 211 9.52 -3.46 -17.00
CA VAL A 211 8.66 -2.28 -17.14
C VAL A 211 8.26 -1.76 -15.78
N SER A 212 8.40 -0.47 -15.55
CA SER A 212 7.73 0.27 -14.49
C SER A 212 6.71 1.23 -15.08
N SER A 213 5.64 1.49 -14.37
CA SER A 213 4.61 2.44 -14.80
C SER A 213 4.09 3.23 -13.61
N ALA A 214 3.99 4.55 -13.77
CA ALA A 214 3.20 5.41 -12.90
C ALA A 214 1.73 5.32 -13.34
N GLY A 215 1.03 4.31 -12.83
CA GLY A 215 -0.38 4.05 -13.16
C GLY A 215 -1.35 4.99 -12.52
#